data_09c442fc89a0784ffcde417d223e1a44
#
_entry.id   09c442fc89a0784ffcde417d223e1a44
#
_cell.length_a   1.000
_cell.length_b   1.000
_cell.length_c   1.000
_cell.angle_alpha   90.00
_cell.angle_beta   90.00
_cell.angle_gamma   90.00
#
_symmetry.space_group_name_H-M   'P 1'
#
loop_
_entity.id
_entity.type
_entity.pdbx_description
1 polymer ?
#
loop_
_entity_poly.entity_id
_entity_poly.type
_entity_poly.pdbx_seq_one_letter_code
_entity_poly.pdbx_strand_id
1 'polypeptide(L)'
;EQRWYRSTVASLIYFVGWTRPDLALAVSQHCKFMHNPGQVHIASLKRVLRYLKHTANVGLKYDFSPATSASVKTGLYGYYDAAHADCPDSMKSTLAYVFFFEGCPVSWHSKLHTYITTSTNHSEYCAAAKAAKEAKWWEKFFTEIGTRYFCR
;
A
#
# COMPACT_ATOMS: atom_id res chain seq x y z
N GLU A 1 -16.51 -0.02 -22.58
CA GLU A 1 -16.42 0.24 -21.13
C GLU A 1 -15.34 -0.61 -20.47
N GLN A 2 -15.23 -1.92 -20.72
CA GLN A 2 -14.22 -2.80 -20.14
C GLN A 2 -12.78 -2.35 -20.44
N ARG A 3 -12.48 -1.98 -21.69
CA ARG A 3 -11.15 -1.50 -22.09
C ARG A 3 -10.76 -0.22 -21.34
N TRP A 4 -11.69 0.72 -21.23
CA TRP A 4 -11.50 1.94 -20.47
C TRP A 4 -11.22 1.65 -18.99
N TYR A 5 -12.02 0.76 -18.37
CA TYR A 5 -11.83 0.37 -16.97
C TYR A 5 -10.44 -0.21 -16.72
N ARG A 6 -10.01 -1.18 -17.53
CA ARG A 6 -8.70 -1.82 -17.43
C ARG A 6 -7.55 -0.81 -17.58
N SER A 7 -7.62 0.05 -18.57
CA SER A 7 -6.61 1.09 -18.81
C SER A 7 -6.54 2.06 -17.65
N THR A 8 -7.68 2.50 -17.12
CA THR A 8 -7.75 3.43 -15.99
C THR A 8 -7.18 2.80 -14.72
N VAL A 9 -7.56 1.56 -14.39
CA VAL A 9 -7.02 0.85 -13.21
C VAL A 9 -5.52 0.64 -13.36
N ALA A 10 -5.02 0.27 -14.53
CA ALA A 10 -3.59 0.13 -14.78
C ALA A 10 -2.81 1.43 -14.55
N SER A 11 -3.35 2.57 -15.00
CA SER A 11 -2.75 3.88 -14.72
C SER A 11 -2.76 4.20 -13.21
N LEU A 12 -3.84 3.88 -12.51
CA LEU A 12 -3.94 4.10 -11.07
C LEU A 12 -2.94 3.23 -10.29
N ILE A 13 -2.68 1.99 -10.71
CA ILE A 13 -1.64 1.14 -10.11
C ILE A 13 -0.28 1.84 -10.14
N TYR A 14 0.06 2.49 -11.24
CA TYR A 14 1.31 3.25 -11.34
C TYR A 14 1.35 4.41 -10.32
N PHE A 15 0.29 5.22 -10.24
CA PHE A 15 0.21 6.32 -9.26
C PHE A 15 0.32 5.82 -7.82
N VAL A 16 -0.38 4.75 -7.48
CA VAL A 16 -0.34 4.12 -6.15
C VAL A 16 1.07 3.67 -5.81
N GLY A 17 1.78 3.07 -6.75
CA GLY A 17 3.12 2.55 -6.52
C GLY A 17 4.17 3.61 -6.20
N TRP A 18 3.95 4.87 -6.61
CA TRP A 18 4.98 5.90 -6.53
C TRP A 18 4.62 7.12 -5.66
N THR A 19 3.36 7.54 -5.66
CA THR A 19 3.02 8.85 -5.09
C THR A 19 1.76 8.88 -4.22
N ARG A 20 0.87 7.88 -4.32
CA ARG A 20 -0.46 7.90 -3.70
C ARG A 20 -0.77 6.63 -2.92
N PRO A 21 -0.12 6.42 -1.75
CA PRO A 21 -0.37 5.26 -0.88
C PRO A 21 -1.81 5.21 -0.36
N ASP A 22 -2.46 6.34 -0.20
CA ASP A 22 -3.85 6.50 0.24
C ASP A 22 -4.87 5.78 -0.68
N LEU A 23 -4.53 5.58 -1.94
CA LEU A 23 -5.37 4.87 -2.91
C LEU A 23 -5.08 3.36 -2.99
N ALA A 24 -4.08 2.85 -2.26
CA ALA A 24 -3.59 1.48 -2.42
C ALA A 24 -4.70 0.42 -2.25
N LEU A 25 -5.50 0.54 -1.19
CA LEU A 25 -6.62 -0.38 -0.94
C LEU A 25 -7.69 -0.27 -2.03
N ALA A 26 -8.13 0.96 -2.36
CA ALA A 26 -9.17 1.20 -3.34
C ALA A 26 -8.79 0.62 -4.72
N VAL A 27 -7.57 0.90 -5.18
CA VAL A 27 -7.08 0.39 -6.48
C VAL A 27 -6.92 -1.13 -6.44
N SER A 28 -6.43 -1.70 -5.34
CA SER A 28 -6.33 -3.15 -5.15
C SER A 28 -7.70 -3.84 -5.28
N GLN A 29 -8.76 -3.25 -4.74
CA GLN A 29 -10.13 -3.78 -4.91
C GLN A 29 -10.58 -3.73 -6.38
N HIS A 30 -10.30 -2.65 -7.11
CA HIS A 30 -10.64 -2.54 -8.54
C HIS A 30 -9.87 -3.51 -9.42
N CYS A 31 -8.66 -3.92 -9.03
CA CYS A 31 -7.88 -4.92 -9.76
C CYS A 31 -8.60 -6.28 -9.86
N LYS A 32 -9.39 -6.64 -8.86
CA LYS A 32 -10.14 -7.92 -8.84
C LYS A 32 -11.13 -8.02 -10.01
N PHE A 33 -11.66 -6.90 -10.48
CA PHE A 33 -12.74 -6.83 -11.48
C PHE A 33 -12.26 -6.40 -12.87
N MET A 34 -10.95 -6.36 -13.13
CA MET A 34 -10.41 -5.94 -14.42
C MET A 34 -10.85 -6.83 -15.60
N HIS A 35 -11.12 -8.11 -15.33
CA HIS A 35 -11.54 -9.04 -16.38
C HIS A 35 -12.99 -8.81 -16.82
N ASN A 36 -13.90 -8.59 -15.86
CA ASN A 36 -15.33 -8.39 -16.13
C ASN A 36 -15.94 -7.35 -15.18
N PRO A 37 -15.75 -6.04 -15.44
CA PRO A 37 -16.29 -4.99 -14.58
C PRO A 37 -17.79 -4.79 -14.82
N GLY A 38 -18.58 -4.89 -13.76
CA GLY A 38 -20.01 -4.48 -13.80
C GLY A 38 -20.18 -2.98 -13.62
N GLN A 39 -21.40 -2.46 -13.83
CA GLN A 39 -21.74 -1.03 -13.71
C GLN A 39 -21.39 -0.46 -12.32
N VAL A 40 -21.57 -1.25 -11.26
CA VAL A 40 -21.22 -0.87 -9.89
C VAL A 40 -19.72 -0.58 -9.76
N HIS A 41 -18.88 -1.42 -10.37
CA HIS A 41 -17.42 -1.25 -10.37
C HIS A 41 -16.99 0.00 -11.15
N ILE A 42 -17.64 0.29 -12.27
CA ILE A 42 -17.41 1.50 -13.06
C ILE A 42 -17.79 2.75 -12.26
N ALA A 43 -18.94 2.74 -11.60
CA ALA A 43 -19.38 3.85 -10.74
C ALA A 43 -18.41 4.08 -9.57
N SER A 44 -17.94 3.00 -8.94
CA SER A 44 -16.93 3.04 -7.87
C SER A 44 -15.59 3.62 -8.38
N LEU A 45 -15.11 3.17 -9.54
CA LEU A 45 -13.88 3.69 -10.14
C LEU A 45 -13.98 5.20 -10.44
N LYS A 46 -15.15 5.67 -10.91
CA LYS A 46 -15.41 7.11 -11.09
C LYS A 46 -15.35 7.90 -9.78
N ARG A 47 -15.66 7.28 -8.61
CA ARG A 47 -15.46 7.91 -7.30
C ARG A 47 -13.97 8.07 -6.98
N VAL A 48 -13.17 7.03 -7.25
CA VAL A 48 -11.70 7.11 -7.07
C VAL A 48 -11.11 8.23 -7.93
N LEU A 49 -11.53 8.35 -9.20
CA LEU A 49 -11.07 9.42 -10.08
C LEU A 49 -11.49 10.82 -9.59
N ARG A 50 -12.71 10.96 -9.05
CA ARG A 50 -13.15 12.23 -8.44
C ARG A 50 -12.33 12.58 -7.21
N TYR A 51 -12.06 11.60 -6.33
CA TYR A 51 -11.17 11.80 -5.18
C TYR A 51 -9.78 12.25 -5.64
N LEU A 52 -9.20 11.58 -6.62
CA LEU A 52 -7.90 11.95 -7.17
C LEU A 52 -7.89 13.37 -7.74
N LYS A 53 -8.96 13.77 -8.46
CA LYS A 53 -9.11 15.13 -8.98
C LYS A 53 -9.16 16.17 -7.87
N HIS A 54 -9.93 15.92 -6.80
CA HIS A 54 -10.05 16.86 -5.68
C HIS A 54 -8.78 16.92 -4.80
N THR A 55 -7.97 15.88 -4.84
CA THR A 55 -6.71 15.79 -4.08
C THR A 55 -5.48 15.86 -4.98
N ALA A 56 -5.58 16.48 -6.14
CA ALA A 56 -4.48 16.57 -7.11
C ALA A 56 -3.23 17.26 -6.55
N ASN A 57 -3.41 18.18 -5.61
CA ASN A 57 -2.32 18.91 -4.94
C ASN A 57 -1.80 18.21 -3.67
N VAL A 58 -2.39 17.07 -3.30
CA VAL A 58 -1.93 16.26 -2.15
C VAL A 58 -0.91 15.25 -2.64
N GLY A 59 0.30 15.37 -2.12
CA GLY A 59 1.42 14.47 -2.42
C GLY A 59 2.16 14.03 -1.16
N LEU A 60 3.19 13.24 -1.33
CA LEU A 60 4.12 12.89 -0.26
C LEU A 60 5.01 14.11 0.04
N LYS A 61 5.01 14.55 1.29
CA LYS A 61 5.87 15.63 1.74
C LYS A 61 6.99 15.05 2.58
N TYR A 62 8.23 15.22 2.13
CA TYR A 62 9.43 14.86 2.88
C TYR A 62 9.96 16.12 3.55
N ASP A 63 9.84 16.20 4.87
CA ASP A 63 10.23 17.36 5.67
C ASP A 63 11.30 16.93 6.67
N PHE A 64 12.54 17.31 6.40
CA PHE A 64 13.72 17.01 7.22
C PHE A 64 14.09 18.18 8.15
N SER A 65 13.16 19.10 8.40
CA SER A 65 13.43 20.23 9.31
C SER A 65 13.64 19.76 10.75
N PRO A 66 14.50 20.43 11.53
CA PRO A 66 14.74 20.07 12.95
C PRO A 66 13.48 20.10 13.80
N ALA A 67 12.51 20.98 13.49
CA ALA A 67 11.23 21.07 14.20
C ALA A 67 10.36 19.82 13.97
N THR A 68 10.36 19.27 12.77
CA THR A 68 9.62 18.04 12.44
C THR A 68 10.31 16.81 13.04
N SER A 69 11.63 16.76 13.02
CA SER A 69 12.43 15.66 13.57
C SER A 69 12.27 15.50 15.09
N ALA A 70 11.95 16.55 15.82
CA ALA A 70 11.73 16.50 17.27
C ALA A 70 10.41 15.81 17.67
N SER A 71 9.41 15.74 16.79
CA SER A 71 8.08 15.19 17.05
C SER A 71 7.78 13.88 16.35
N VAL A 72 8.64 13.44 15.44
CA VAL A 72 8.42 12.26 14.60
C VAL A 72 9.45 11.16 14.93
N LYS A 73 9.04 9.90 14.80
CA LYS A 73 9.97 8.76 14.91
C LYS A 73 11.06 8.90 13.85
N THR A 74 12.32 8.87 14.28
CA THR A 74 13.49 8.92 13.43
C THR A 74 13.86 7.54 12.90
N GLY A 75 14.55 7.50 11.76
CA GLY A 75 14.99 6.26 11.13
C GLY A 75 13.89 5.54 10.35
N LEU A 76 14.16 4.28 10.02
CA LEU A 76 13.21 3.41 9.31
C LEU A 76 12.33 2.66 10.30
N TYR A 77 11.02 2.76 10.15
CA TYR A 77 10.04 1.99 10.90
C TYR A 77 8.85 1.64 10.00
N GLY A 78 8.07 0.64 10.39
CA GLY A 78 6.93 0.22 9.58
C GLY A 78 5.82 -0.39 10.41
N TYR A 79 4.67 -0.51 9.77
CA TYR A 79 3.47 -1.16 10.28
C TYR A 79 3.00 -2.19 9.27
N TYR A 80 2.43 -3.26 9.75
CA TYR A 80 1.76 -4.27 8.93
C TYR A 80 0.42 -4.65 9.55
N ASP A 81 -0.47 -5.15 8.73
CA ASP A 81 -1.81 -5.56 9.13
C ASP A 81 -2.38 -6.57 8.15
N ALA A 82 -3.36 -7.35 8.57
CA ALA A 82 -4.08 -8.30 7.73
C ALA A 82 -5.58 -8.27 7.99
N ALA A 83 -6.37 -7.97 6.97
CA ALA A 83 -7.80 -8.16 7.00
C ALA A 83 -8.11 -9.62 6.64
N HIS A 84 -8.44 -10.44 7.66
CA HIS A 84 -8.75 -11.86 7.47
C HIS A 84 -10.05 -12.05 6.70
N ALA A 85 -10.01 -12.88 5.64
CA ALA A 85 -11.19 -13.28 4.83
C ALA A 85 -12.04 -12.10 4.33
N ASP A 86 -11.43 -10.94 4.07
CA ASP A 86 -12.14 -9.71 3.68
C ASP A 86 -12.68 -9.72 2.25
N CYS A 87 -12.29 -10.68 1.43
CA CYS A 87 -12.79 -10.82 0.07
C CYS A 87 -14.03 -11.74 0.05
N PRO A 88 -15.26 -11.22 -0.17
CA PRO A 88 -16.47 -12.02 -0.12
C PRO A 88 -16.52 -13.11 -1.20
N ASP A 89 -15.89 -12.89 -2.35
CA ASP A 89 -15.92 -13.84 -3.47
C ASP A 89 -14.96 -15.02 -3.29
N SER A 90 -13.83 -14.81 -2.62
CA SER A 90 -12.75 -15.81 -2.55
C SER A 90 -12.33 -16.17 -1.12
N MET A 91 -12.90 -15.51 -0.11
CA MET A 91 -12.55 -15.67 1.32
C MET A 91 -11.04 -15.49 1.60
N LYS A 92 -10.34 -14.82 0.71
CA LYS A 92 -8.92 -14.52 0.88
C LYS A 92 -8.73 -13.25 1.70
N SER A 93 -7.62 -13.20 2.42
CA SER A 93 -7.24 -12.09 3.27
C SER A 93 -6.48 -11.02 2.48
N THR A 94 -6.66 -9.75 2.81
CA THR A 94 -5.83 -8.66 2.30
C THR A 94 -4.67 -8.43 3.25
N LEU A 95 -3.45 -8.43 2.73
CA LEU A 95 -2.23 -8.16 3.47
C LEU A 95 -1.73 -6.76 3.12
N ALA A 96 -1.38 -5.99 4.15
CA ALA A 96 -0.88 -4.65 3.99
C ALA A 96 0.38 -4.40 4.84
N TYR A 97 1.25 -3.52 4.36
CA TYR A 97 2.30 -2.90 5.15
C TYR A 97 2.58 -1.48 4.65
N VAL A 98 3.17 -0.69 5.52
CA VAL A 98 3.70 0.63 5.18
C VAL A 98 4.98 0.86 5.97
N PHE A 99 6.04 1.31 5.28
CA PHE A 99 7.30 1.73 5.87
C PHE A 99 7.46 3.23 5.74
N PHE A 100 7.99 3.81 6.79
CA PHE A 100 8.31 5.23 6.90
C PHE A 100 9.81 5.40 7.12
N PHE A 101 10.34 6.44 6.52
CA PHE A 101 11.69 6.92 6.80
C PHE A 101 11.61 8.40 7.18
N GLU A 102 12.13 8.74 8.36
CA GLU A 102 12.03 10.10 8.93
C GLU A 102 10.60 10.66 8.88
N GLY A 103 9.62 9.83 9.24
CA GLY A 103 8.20 10.19 9.27
C GLY A 103 7.48 10.22 7.91
N CYS A 104 8.18 10.00 6.81
CA CYS A 104 7.60 10.00 5.46
C CYS A 104 7.44 8.59 4.93
N PRO A 105 6.30 8.23 4.30
CA PRO A 105 6.12 6.91 3.73
C PRO A 105 7.06 6.69 2.53
N VAL A 106 7.81 5.58 2.55
CA VAL A 106 8.81 5.24 1.52
C VAL A 106 8.49 3.94 0.80
N SER A 107 7.75 3.04 1.43
CA SER A 107 7.30 1.78 0.82
C SER A 107 5.96 1.37 1.41
N TRP A 108 5.06 0.88 0.57
CA TRP A 108 3.72 0.43 0.99
C TRP A 108 3.19 -0.65 0.08
N HIS A 109 2.31 -1.47 0.64
CA HIS A 109 1.70 -2.56 -0.07
C HIS A 109 0.30 -2.83 0.49
N SER A 110 -0.67 -3.06 -0.41
CA SER A 110 -1.99 -3.57 -0.04
C SER A 110 -2.46 -4.49 -1.16
N LYS A 111 -2.52 -5.79 -0.88
CA LYS A 111 -2.88 -6.79 -1.89
C LYS A 111 -3.57 -8.00 -1.28
N LEU A 112 -4.51 -8.54 -2.03
CA LEU A 112 -5.15 -9.81 -1.72
C LEU A 112 -4.12 -10.95 -1.69
N HIS A 113 -4.21 -11.80 -0.68
CA HIS A 113 -3.35 -12.97 -0.53
C HIS A 113 -3.61 -14.00 -1.64
N THR A 114 -2.62 -14.81 -1.98
CA THR A 114 -2.73 -15.79 -3.06
C THR A 114 -3.56 -17.02 -2.68
N TYR A 115 -3.60 -17.36 -1.39
CA TYR A 115 -4.38 -18.48 -0.86
C TYR A 115 -5.25 -18.04 0.33
N ILE A 116 -6.17 -18.90 0.76
CA ILE A 116 -7.04 -18.68 1.91
C ILE A 116 -6.26 -18.98 3.19
N THR A 117 -6.27 -18.05 4.14
CA THR A 117 -5.70 -18.24 5.47
C THR A 117 -6.73 -18.88 6.39
N THR A 118 -6.29 -19.79 7.25
CA THR A 118 -7.18 -20.60 8.10
C THR A 118 -7.61 -19.90 9.40
N SER A 119 -6.95 -18.80 9.75
CA SER A 119 -7.26 -18.02 10.95
C SER A 119 -6.75 -16.58 10.82
N THR A 120 -7.25 -15.69 11.69
CA THR A 120 -6.76 -14.32 11.80
C THR A 120 -5.25 -14.31 12.10
N ASN A 121 -4.81 -15.10 13.08
CA ASN A 121 -3.37 -15.20 13.39
C ASN A 121 -2.54 -15.64 12.19
N HIS A 122 -3.02 -16.59 11.39
CA HIS A 122 -2.32 -17.02 10.18
C HIS A 122 -2.17 -15.86 9.18
N SER A 123 -3.23 -15.06 8.96
CA SER A 123 -3.16 -13.90 8.06
C SER A 123 -2.18 -12.83 8.58
N GLU A 124 -2.16 -12.59 9.90
CA GLU A 124 -1.22 -11.66 10.54
C GLU A 124 0.24 -12.13 10.37
N TYR A 125 0.53 -13.41 10.57
CA TYR A 125 1.87 -13.95 10.31
C TYR A 125 2.29 -13.82 8.84
N CYS A 126 1.34 -13.98 7.91
CA CYS A 126 1.61 -13.76 6.49
C CYS A 126 1.94 -12.29 6.18
N ALA A 127 1.23 -11.35 6.80
CA ALA A 127 1.50 -9.92 6.68
C ALA A 127 2.87 -9.57 7.28
N ALA A 128 3.15 -10.06 8.50
CA ALA A 128 4.44 -9.91 9.17
C ALA A 128 5.59 -10.43 8.32
N ALA A 129 5.46 -11.63 7.74
CA ALA A 129 6.46 -12.23 6.88
C ALA A 129 6.75 -11.41 5.61
N LYS A 130 5.70 -10.79 5.02
CA LYS A 130 5.86 -9.87 3.89
C LYS A 130 6.58 -8.59 4.30
N ALA A 131 6.16 -7.99 5.40
CA ALA A 131 6.80 -6.79 5.93
C ALA A 131 8.27 -7.05 6.31
N ALA A 132 8.58 -8.20 6.91
CA ALA A 132 9.95 -8.59 7.26
C ALA A 132 10.86 -8.71 6.03
N LYS A 133 10.35 -9.23 4.91
CA LYS A 133 11.12 -9.26 3.64
C LYS A 133 11.45 -7.87 3.13
N GLU A 134 10.49 -6.96 3.21
CA GLU A 134 10.70 -5.56 2.82
C GLU A 134 11.69 -4.87 3.77
N ALA A 135 11.55 -5.09 5.09
CA ALA A 135 12.48 -4.56 6.09
C ALA A 135 13.93 -5.04 5.83
N LYS A 136 14.11 -6.33 5.49
CA LYS A 136 15.41 -6.89 5.12
C LYS A 136 16.00 -6.26 3.85
N TRP A 137 15.17 -5.93 2.88
CA TRP A 137 15.62 -5.21 1.69
C TRP A 137 16.12 -3.81 2.05
N TRP A 138 15.36 -3.06 2.88
CA TRP A 138 15.77 -1.75 3.36
C TRP A 138 17.04 -1.79 4.19
N GLU A 139 17.19 -2.81 5.07
CA GLU A 139 18.42 -3.05 5.84
C GLU A 139 19.63 -3.16 4.92
N LYS A 140 19.52 -4.01 3.91
CA LYS A 140 20.59 -4.23 2.94
C LYS A 140 20.89 -2.95 2.16
N PHE A 141 19.87 -2.24 1.68
CA PHE A 141 19.99 -1.00 0.96
C PHE A 141 20.78 0.06 1.78
N PHE A 142 20.36 0.30 3.02
CA PHE A 142 21.05 1.27 3.88
C PHE A 142 22.48 0.84 4.23
N THR A 143 22.74 -0.44 4.37
CA THR A 143 24.10 -0.97 4.60
C THR A 143 25.01 -0.69 3.39
N GLU A 144 24.49 -0.92 2.18
CA GLU A 144 25.24 -0.71 0.93
C GLU A 144 25.56 0.77 0.66
N ILE A 145 24.65 1.69 1.01
CA ILE A 145 24.92 3.14 0.87
C ILE A 145 25.70 3.75 2.06
N GLY A 146 26.15 2.92 3.02
CA GLY A 146 26.99 3.33 4.13
C GLY A 146 26.29 4.13 5.24
N THR A 147 24.95 4.10 5.28
CA THR A 147 24.16 4.79 6.30
C THR A 147 23.61 3.80 7.33
N ARG A 148 23.83 4.09 8.62
CA ARG A 148 23.29 3.28 9.73
C ARG A 148 22.02 3.93 10.27
N TYR A 149 20.90 3.77 9.58
CA TYR A 149 19.58 4.26 10.01
C TYR A 149 18.69 3.15 10.60
N PHE A 150 19.28 2.21 11.33
CA PHE A 150 18.45 1.23 12.04
C PHE A 150 17.97 1.80 13.36
N CYS A 151 16.64 1.72 13.60
CA CYS A 151 16.07 1.91 14.92
C CYS A 151 16.77 0.97 15.94
N ARG A 152 17.24 1.55 17.02
CA ARG A 152 17.51 0.84 18.27
C ARG A 152 16.21 0.42 18.92
#